data_3e07116fb9b2ab6911f8c21c852c822d
#
_entry.id   3e07116fb9b2ab6911f8c21c852c822d
#
_cell.length_a   1.000
_cell.length_b   1.000
_cell.length_c   1.000
_cell.angle_alpha   90.00
_cell.angle_beta   90.00
_cell.angle_gamma   90.00
#
_symmetry.space_group_name_H-M   'P 1'
#
loop_
_entity.id
_entity.type
_entity.pdbx_description
1 polymer ?
#
loop_
_entity_poly.entity_id
_entity_poly.type
_entity_poly.pdbx_seq_one_letter_code
_entity_poly.pdbx_strand_id
1 'polypeptide(L)'
;MTTPAHPSNAMPEHELPCTSDSLPHQLFHGTTWHSRLLPNVHKFVYPYRYWGVNISALAAGQALPKVDTAGFGKRKHLKGLPLFSTGKKALQQFYPDDYLQGISQELTSQEPNSLSKSNDPNDAKKSLDVNAKTSEKSNNRVPNLTSYQDLEQRLHQAFMTHAGSAPSGDMLGLVVCRNAGLYFSPVNFYLGFNEQQQPTHLLAEVSNTPWNKRHYYGFLLDGTDTEFCHDKDFHVSPFNPIDQLYRWQVKVKQQPDNCLQVRIAIDISDERGEVLRTGIKVSGVPMTEATVRDSLCKNPLMNMTSLTRIYSHAFKLYAIKKVPYINYDEKLADSKQQQAANKKDSV
;
A
#
# COMPACT_ATOMS: atom_id res chain seq x y z
N MET A 1 43.64 62.27 -20.77
CA MET A 1 44.12 60.91 -20.47
C MET A 1 43.05 60.27 -19.58
N THR A 2 42.15 59.54 -20.18
CA THR A 2 41.05 58.85 -19.51
C THR A 2 41.26 57.37 -19.65
N THR A 3 41.44 56.70 -18.55
CA THR A 3 41.60 55.23 -18.45
C THR A 3 40.23 54.58 -18.57
N PRO A 4 40.05 53.50 -19.38
CA PRO A 4 38.80 52.79 -19.46
C PRO A 4 38.68 51.79 -18.31
N ALA A 5 37.44 51.73 -17.72
CA ALA A 5 37.05 50.75 -16.73
C ALA A 5 36.92 49.32 -17.32
N HIS A 6 37.48 48.35 -16.63
CA HIS A 6 37.33 46.94 -16.92
C HIS A 6 35.90 46.47 -16.55
N PRO A 7 35.21 45.70 -17.37
CA PRO A 7 33.99 45.02 -16.94
C PRO A 7 34.32 43.80 -16.08
N SER A 8 33.75 43.75 -14.91
CA SER A 8 33.73 42.60 -13.99
C SER A 8 33.01 41.43 -14.66
N ASN A 9 33.73 40.37 -14.99
CA ASN A 9 33.19 39.07 -15.37
C ASN A 9 32.70 38.38 -14.09
N ALA A 10 31.43 38.49 -13.81
CA ALA A 10 30.74 37.57 -12.92
C ALA A 10 30.59 36.22 -13.65
N MET A 11 31.31 35.21 -13.22
CA MET A 11 31.12 33.84 -13.66
C MET A 11 29.70 33.39 -13.30
N PRO A 12 28.98 32.67 -14.19
CA PRO A 12 27.71 32.08 -13.82
C PRO A 12 27.97 31.03 -12.73
N GLU A 13 27.20 31.14 -11.64
CA GLU A 13 27.12 30.07 -10.64
C GLU A 13 26.75 28.80 -11.38
N HIS A 14 27.67 27.86 -11.45
CA HIS A 14 27.40 26.50 -11.84
C HIS A 14 26.43 25.94 -10.78
N GLU A 15 25.14 25.90 -11.12
CA GLU A 15 24.22 24.95 -10.50
C GLU A 15 24.81 23.56 -10.72
N LEU A 16 25.38 22.99 -9.65
CA LEU A 16 25.74 21.60 -9.61
C LEU A 16 24.48 20.80 -9.95
N PRO A 17 24.51 19.88 -10.93
CA PRO A 17 23.39 19.01 -11.13
C PRO A 17 23.20 18.20 -9.84
N CYS A 18 22.05 18.37 -9.19
CA CYS A 18 21.57 17.45 -8.18
C CYS A 18 21.37 16.10 -8.85
N THR A 19 22.41 15.29 -8.88
CA THR A 19 22.27 13.85 -9.09
C THR A 19 21.72 13.29 -7.79
N SER A 20 20.42 13.43 -7.57
CA SER A 20 19.77 12.64 -6.54
C SER A 20 19.67 11.22 -7.12
N ASP A 21 20.50 10.31 -6.65
CA ASP A 21 20.42 8.88 -6.94
C ASP A 21 19.11 8.25 -6.43
N SER A 22 18.22 9.03 -5.85
CA SER A 22 16.96 8.60 -5.26
C SER A 22 15.81 8.58 -6.29
N LEU A 23 14.93 7.58 -6.19
CA LEU A 23 13.74 7.48 -7.03
C LEU A 23 12.78 8.66 -6.78
N PRO A 24 12.21 9.27 -7.83
CA PRO A 24 11.26 10.36 -7.66
C PRO A 24 9.94 9.85 -7.07
N HIS A 25 9.17 10.73 -6.42
CA HIS A 25 7.75 10.48 -6.23
C HIS A 25 7.07 10.37 -7.59
N GLN A 26 6.16 9.41 -7.76
CA GLN A 26 5.57 9.05 -9.06
C GLN A 26 4.06 8.94 -8.97
N LEU A 27 3.37 9.29 -10.05
CA LEU A 27 1.96 9.01 -10.18
C LEU A 27 1.78 7.86 -11.17
N PHE A 28 1.34 6.70 -10.67
CA PHE A 28 1.14 5.51 -11.48
C PHE A 28 -0.26 5.45 -12.07
N HIS A 29 -0.32 5.23 -13.38
CA HIS A 29 -1.54 4.98 -14.11
C HIS A 29 -1.46 3.63 -14.82
N GLY A 30 -2.57 2.93 -14.87
CA GLY A 30 -2.65 1.66 -15.56
C GLY A 30 -3.96 0.96 -15.30
N THR A 31 -3.89 -0.35 -15.15
CA THR A 31 -5.08 -1.20 -14.98
C THR A 31 -4.88 -2.20 -13.86
N THR A 32 -5.99 -2.55 -13.20
CA THR A 32 -6.14 -3.77 -12.42
C THR A 32 -7.07 -4.72 -13.16
N TRP A 33 -6.81 -6.03 -13.05
CA TRP A 33 -7.65 -7.06 -13.65
C TRP A 33 -7.94 -8.19 -12.69
N HIS A 34 -9.11 -8.79 -12.90
CA HIS A 34 -9.51 -10.04 -12.30
C HIS A 34 -10.09 -10.96 -13.38
N SER A 35 -9.67 -12.20 -13.40
CA SER A 35 -10.15 -13.22 -14.32
C SER A 35 -10.42 -14.49 -13.54
N ARG A 36 -11.63 -14.60 -12.95
CA ARG A 36 -12.11 -15.86 -12.38
C ARG A 36 -12.37 -16.84 -13.51
N LEU A 37 -11.86 -18.05 -13.37
CA LEU A 37 -12.00 -19.14 -14.31
C LEU A 37 -12.96 -20.20 -13.77
N LEU A 38 -12.88 -20.51 -12.48
CA LEU A 38 -13.69 -21.53 -11.81
C LEU A 38 -14.35 -20.97 -10.53
N PRO A 39 -15.54 -21.47 -10.15
CA PRO A 39 -16.40 -22.40 -10.87
C PRO A 39 -17.13 -21.76 -12.06
N ASN A 40 -17.22 -20.42 -12.10
CA ASN A 40 -17.92 -19.65 -13.12
C ASN A 40 -17.05 -18.52 -13.64
N VAL A 41 -16.88 -18.45 -14.96
CA VAL A 41 -16.05 -17.40 -15.58
C VAL A 41 -16.61 -16.02 -15.28
N HIS A 42 -15.73 -15.15 -14.74
CA HIS A 42 -16.06 -13.75 -14.47
C HIS A 42 -14.80 -12.88 -14.58
N LYS A 43 -14.75 -12.06 -15.62
CA LYS A 43 -13.57 -11.27 -15.96
C LYS A 43 -13.91 -9.80 -15.96
N PHE A 44 -12.98 -8.97 -15.49
CA PHE A 44 -13.03 -7.52 -15.62
C PHE A 44 -11.65 -6.88 -15.61
N VAL A 45 -11.54 -5.72 -16.21
CA VAL A 45 -10.35 -4.86 -16.21
C VAL A 45 -10.82 -3.43 -15.96
N TYR A 46 -10.14 -2.73 -15.05
CA TYR A 46 -10.46 -1.35 -14.75
C TYR A 46 -9.22 -0.47 -14.75
N PRO A 47 -9.34 0.81 -15.15
CA PRO A 47 -8.28 1.78 -14.92
C PRO A 47 -8.06 1.95 -13.42
N TYR A 48 -6.79 2.08 -13.03
CA TYR A 48 -6.38 2.22 -11.65
C TYR A 48 -5.23 3.22 -11.53
N ARG A 49 -5.20 3.94 -10.40
CA ARG A 49 -4.15 4.89 -10.06
C ARG A 49 -3.55 4.50 -8.71
N TYR A 50 -2.20 4.47 -8.66
CA TYR A 50 -1.47 4.48 -7.41
C TYR A 50 -0.67 5.75 -7.26
N TRP A 51 -0.54 6.19 -6.03
CA TRP A 51 0.38 7.23 -5.63
C TRP A 51 1.70 6.56 -5.27
N GLY A 52 2.71 6.77 -6.10
CA GLY A 52 4.06 6.24 -5.90
C GLY A 52 4.84 7.19 -5.01
N VAL A 53 4.78 6.95 -3.71
CA VAL A 53 5.46 7.77 -2.72
C VAL A 53 6.78 7.14 -2.35
N ASN A 54 7.90 7.76 -2.66
CA ASN A 54 9.19 7.39 -2.10
C ASN A 54 9.19 7.77 -0.62
N ILE A 55 8.99 6.77 0.24
CA ILE A 55 8.80 6.94 1.68
C ILE A 55 10.11 7.36 2.34
N SER A 56 11.25 6.83 1.88
CA SER A 56 12.57 7.23 2.36
C SER A 56 12.88 8.70 2.05
N ALA A 57 12.61 9.15 0.82
CA ALA A 57 12.77 10.55 0.44
C ALA A 57 11.81 11.48 1.20
N LEU A 58 10.57 11.04 1.43
CA LEU A 58 9.58 11.79 2.22
C LEU A 58 10.02 11.94 3.69
N ALA A 59 10.55 10.89 4.29
CA ALA A 59 11.09 10.88 5.65
C ALA A 59 12.38 11.74 5.77
N ALA A 60 13.15 11.83 4.67
CA ALA A 60 14.28 12.76 4.56
C ALA A 60 13.87 14.23 4.33
N GLY A 61 12.57 14.53 4.17
CA GLY A 61 12.03 15.88 4.05
C GLY A 61 11.65 16.30 2.62
N GLN A 62 11.76 15.43 1.61
CA GLN A 62 11.28 15.72 0.28
C GLN A 62 9.74 15.77 0.25
N ALA A 63 9.19 16.94 -0.03
CA ALA A 63 7.74 17.15 0.05
C ALA A 63 6.99 16.61 -1.19
N LEU A 64 5.81 16.05 -0.97
CA LEU A 64 4.85 15.78 -2.05
C LEU A 64 4.25 17.09 -2.59
N PRO A 65 3.87 17.16 -3.88
CA PRO A 65 3.26 18.35 -4.46
C PRO A 65 1.95 18.69 -3.76
N LYS A 66 1.66 19.99 -3.62
CA LYS A 66 0.34 20.48 -3.18
C LYS A 66 -0.39 21.00 -4.41
N VAL A 67 -1.62 20.55 -4.60
CA VAL A 67 -2.41 20.91 -5.78
C VAL A 67 -3.73 21.52 -5.34
N ASP A 68 -3.87 22.82 -5.59
CA ASP A 68 -5.08 23.57 -5.28
C ASP A 68 -6.11 23.52 -6.41
N THR A 69 -7.36 23.91 -6.07
CA THR A 69 -8.47 23.98 -7.03
C THR A 69 -8.40 25.19 -7.97
N ALA A 70 -7.33 25.96 -7.95
CA ALA A 70 -7.13 27.09 -8.86
C ALA A 70 -7.20 26.58 -10.33
N GLY A 71 -8.23 27.02 -11.09
CA GLY A 71 -8.49 26.61 -12.47
C GLY A 71 -9.67 25.65 -12.68
N PHE A 72 -10.30 25.15 -11.64
CA PHE A 72 -11.56 24.40 -11.73
C PHE A 72 -12.74 25.35 -11.95
N GLY A 73 -12.79 26.04 -13.09
CA GLY A 73 -13.95 26.76 -13.61
C GLY A 73 -14.93 27.39 -12.59
N LYS A 74 -16.04 27.90 -13.05
CA LYS A 74 -17.08 28.62 -12.27
C LYS A 74 -17.83 27.80 -11.19
N ARG A 75 -17.36 26.59 -10.81
CA ARG A 75 -18.02 25.76 -9.78
C ARG A 75 -17.70 26.27 -8.38
N LYS A 76 -18.55 27.15 -7.88
CA LYS A 76 -18.44 27.82 -6.55
C LYS A 76 -18.32 26.82 -5.37
N HIS A 77 -18.82 25.60 -5.51
CA HIS A 77 -18.86 24.58 -4.45
C HIS A 77 -17.52 23.89 -4.16
N LEU A 78 -16.52 24.01 -5.04
CA LEU A 78 -15.18 23.44 -4.85
C LEU A 78 -14.14 24.49 -4.47
N LYS A 79 -14.54 25.73 -4.27
CA LYS A 79 -13.62 26.79 -3.82
C LYS A 79 -13.13 26.46 -2.41
N GLY A 80 -11.81 26.25 -2.28
CA GLY A 80 -11.14 26.05 -1.00
C GLY A 80 -10.82 24.58 -0.62
N LEU A 81 -11.30 23.58 -1.39
CA LEU A 81 -10.87 22.20 -1.20
C LEU A 81 -9.70 21.90 -2.14
N PRO A 82 -8.48 21.62 -1.62
CA PRO A 82 -7.37 21.22 -2.49
C PRO A 82 -7.69 19.95 -3.27
N LEU A 83 -7.10 19.79 -4.46
CA LEU A 83 -7.20 18.57 -5.24
C LEU A 83 -6.36 17.46 -4.61
N PHE A 84 -5.15 17.80 -4.18
CA PHE A 84 -4.25 16.89 -3.49
C PHE A 84 -3.53 17.59 -2.35
N SER A 85 -3.43 16.93 -1.21
CA SER A 85 -2.74 17.43 -0.02
C SER A 85 -2.24 16.30 0.87
N THR A 86 -1.20 16.59 1.66
CA THR A 86 -0.69 15.71 2.73
C THR A 86 -1.16 16.13 4.11
N GLY A 87 -1.71 17.31 4.28
CA GLY A 87 -2.01 17.86 5.62
C GLY A 87 -3.47 18.23 5.83
N LYS A 88 -4.10 18.86 4.84
CA LYS A 88 -5.50 19.32 4.93
C LYS A 88 -6.42 18.36 4.19
N LYS A 89 -7.71 18.36 4.56
CA LYS A 89 -8.73 17.65 3.78
C LYS A 89 -8.67 18.12 2.33
N ALA A 90 -8.59 17.18 1.42
CA ALA A 90 -8.50 17.40 -0.02
C ALA A 90 -9.39 16.37 -0.75
N LEU A 91 -9.55 16.54 -2.06
CA LEU A 91 -10.20 15.53 -2.90
C LEU A 91 -9.43 14.21 -2.83
N GLN A 92 -8.09 14.31 -2.91
CA GLN A 92 -7.17 13.19 -2.65
C GLN A 92 -6.21 13.61 -1.55
N GLN A 93 -6.06 12.76 -0.53
CA GLN A 93 -5.20 13.07 0.62
C GLN A 93 -4.29 11.88 0.92
N PHE A 94 -2.98 12.10 0.92
CA PHE A 94 -2.02 11.16 1.49
C PHE A 94 -1.99 11.35 3.01
N TYR A 95 -2.25 10.27 3.75
CA TYR A 95 -2.27 10.30 5.20
C TYR A 95 -1.48 9.12 5.77
N PRO A 96 -0.33 9.34 6.41
CA PRO A 96 0.61 8.28 6.83
C PRO A 96 -0.01 7.18 7.71
N ASP A 97 -0.97 7.54 8.57
CA ASP A 97 -1.61 6.60 9.49
C ASP A 97 -2.58 5.62 8.82
N ASP A 98 -2.87 5.82 7.53
CA ASP A 98 -3.69 4.88 6.76
C ASP A 98 -2.92 3.61 6.37
N TYR A 99 -1.58 3.65 6.42
CA TYR A 99 -0.72 2.60 5.89
C TYR A 99 -0.04 1.82 7.01
N LEU A 100 0.19 0.52 6.78
CA LEU A 100 0.95 -0.37 7.66
C LEU A 100 0.40 -0.41 9.10
N GLN A 101 -0.92 -0.38 9.23
CA GLN A 101 -1.59 -0.45 10.54
C GLN A 101 -1.38 -1.83 11.17
N GLY A 102 -1.11 -1.85 12.48
CA GLY A 102 -0.85 -3.08 13.22
C GLY A 102 0.61 -3.53 13.21
N ILE A 103 1.48 -2.83 12.47
CA ILE A 103 2.93 -2.99 12.61
C ILE A 103 3.34 -2.20 13.85
N SER A 104 3.68 -2.91 14.92
CA SER A 104 4.16 -2.29 16.16
C SER A 104 5.60 -1.84 16.00
N GLN A 105 5.92 -0.66 16.48
CA GLN A 105 7.31 -0.26 16.72
C GLN A 105 7.78 -1.04 17.94
N GLU A 106 8.56 -2.08 17.76
CA GLU A 106 9.36 -2.62 18.85
C GLU A 106 10.45 -1.59 19.17
N LEU A 107 10.17 -0.79 20.20
CA LEU A 107 11.22 0.00 20.87
C LEU A 107 12.29 -0.98 21.33
N THR A 108 13.45 -0.93 20.71
CA THR A 108 14.68 -1.53 21.20
C THR A 108 15.09 -0.83 22.50
N SER A 109 14.37 -1.09 23.57
CA SER A 109 14.84 -0.85 24.94
C SER A 109 15.42 -2.16 25.47
N GLN A 110 16.68 -2.41 25.13
CA GLN A 110 17.51 -3.26 25.95
C GLN A 110 17.80 -2.49 27.23
N GLU A 111 17.00 -2.69 28.27
CA GLU A 111 17.43 -2.49 29.63
C GLU A 111 17.70 -3.84 30.28
N PRO A 112 18.83 -3.97 31.06
CA PRO A 112 19.19 -5.24 31.63
C PRO A 112 18.42 -5.50 32.92
N ASN A 113 17.88 -6.73 33.00
CA ASN A 113 17.51 -7.50 34.19
C ASN A 113 17.31 -6.76 35.52
N SER A 114 16.07 -6.74 36.00
CA SER A 114 15.83 -6.98 37.43
C SER A 114 14.59 -7.86 37.60
N LEU A 115 14.82 -9.03 38.21
CA LEU A 115 13.80 -9.97 38.64
C LEU A 115 12.86 -9.32 39.66
N SER A 116 11.54 -9.39 39.43
CA SER A 116 10.63 -9.64 40.55
C SER A 116 9.32 -10.25 40.03
N LYS A 117 9.04 -11.44 40.50
CA LYS A 117 7.79 -12.19 40.33
C LYS A 117 6.67 -11.51 41.14
N SER A 118 5.51 -11.28 40.57
CA SER A 118 4.26 -11.30 41.29
C SER A 118 3.17 -11.92 40.41
N ASN A 119 2.70 -13.10 40.84
CA ASN A 119 1.55 -13.80 40.27
C ASN A 119 0.28 -13.18 40.87
N ASP A 120 -0.54 -12.54 40.04
CA ASP A 120 -1.92 -12.21 40.38
C ASP A 120 -2.82 -12.53 39.19
N PRO A 121 -3.82 -13.42 39.34
CA PRO A 121 -4.65 -13.90 38.21
C PRO A 121 -5.75 -12.93 37.76
N ASN A 122 -5.85 -11.72 38.32
CA ASN A 122 -6.96 -10.79 38.05
C ASN A 122 -6.72 -9.71 36.98
N ASP A 123 -5.53 -9.65 36.35
CA ASP A 123 -5.23 -8.62 35.36
C ASP A 123 -5.61 -8.97 33.91
N ALA A 124 -6.10 -10.18 33.66
CA ALA A 124 -6.43 -10.64 32.31
C ALA A 124 -7.72 -10.06 31.70
N LYS A 125 -8.54 -9.32 32.49
CA LYS A 125 -9.83 -8.77 32.02
C LYS A 125 -9.81 -7.29 31.65
N LYS A 126 -8.71 -6.59 31.87
CA LYS A 126 -8.63 -5.13 31.64
C LYS A 126 -7.99 -4.71 30.32
N SER A 127 -7.37 -5.65 29.58
CA SER A 127 -6.63 -5.35 28.34
C SER A 127 -7.50 -5.38 27.06
N LEU A 128 -8.75 -5.84 27.12
CA LEU A 128 -9.63 -5.98 25.94
C LEU A 128 -10.47 -4.73 25.62
N ASP A 129 -10.61 -3.78 26.55
CA ASP A 129 -11.46 -2.59 26.36
C ASP A 129 -10.71 -1.31 25.97
N VAL A 130 -9.38 -1.32 25.92
CA VAL A 130 -8.59 -0.10 25.61
C VAL A 130 -8.43 0.12 24.10
N ASN A 131 -8.49 -0.94 23.29
CA ASN A 131 -8.26 -0.82 21.83
C ASN A 131 -9.48 -0.36 21.02
N ALA A 132 -10.68 -0.32 21.60
CA ALA A 132 -11.89 0.12 20.90
C ALA A 132 -12.13 1.65 20.96
N LYS A 133 -11.47 2.37 21.86
CA LYS A 133 -11.70 3.82 22.06
C LYS A 133 -10.62 4.73 21.48
N THR A 134 -9.53 4.22 20.92
CA THR A 134 -8.40 5.01 20.42
C THR A 134 -8.53 5.39 18.94
N SER A 135 -9.46 4.80 18.20
CA SER A 135 -9.57 5.03 16.74
C SER A 135 -10.32 6.32 16.33
N GLU A 136 -11.04 6.97 17.24
CA GLU A 136 -11.86 8.14 16.87
C GLU A 136 -11.21 9.53 17.08
N LYS A 137 -10.05 9.62 17.71
CA LYS A 137 -9.40 10.93 17.99
C LYS A 137 -8.26 11.33 17.06
N SER A 138 -7.84 10.48 16.11
CA SER A 138 -6.69 10.74 15.24
C SER A 138 -7.00 11.58 13.98
N ASN A 139 -8.26 11.87 13.67
CA ASN A 139 -8.67 12.31 12.33
C ASN A 139 -8.33 13.76 11.92
N ASN A 140 -7.61 14.54 12.74
CA ASN A 140 -7.34 15.96 12.41
C ASN A 140 -5.88 16.41 12.59
N ARG A 141 -4.94 15.49 12.83
CA ARG A 141 -3.53 15.89 12.97
C ARG A 141 -2.92 16.08 11.58
N VAL A 142 -2.37 17.26 11.31
CA VAL A 142 -1.59 17.51 10.10
C VAL A 142 -0.29 16.70 10.20
N PRO A 143 0.01 15.80 9.23
CA PRO A 143 1.26 15.07 9.24
C PRO A 143 2.46 16.02 9.24
N ASN A 144 3.46 15.70 10.04
CA ASN A 144 4.73 16.40 10.12
C ASN A 144 5.88 15.44 9.75
N LEU A 145 7.10 15.91 9.80
CA LEU A 145 8.28 15.10 9.47
C LEU A 145 8.35 13.82 10.32
N THR A 146 8.05 13.91 11.61
CA THR A 146 7.99 12.74 12.50
C THR A 146 6.98 11.68 12.01
N SER A 147 5.80 12.10 11.53
CA SER A 147 4.80 11.15 10.99
C SER A 147 5.30 10.41 9.75
N TYR A 148 6.16 11.01 8.94
CA TYR A 148 6.76 10.39 7.77
C TYR A 148 7.91 9.45 8.17
N GLN A 149 8.70 9.83 9.15
CA GLN A 149 9.72 8.97 9.75
C GLN A 149 9.11 7.75 10.44
N ASP A 150 7.99 7.94 11.16
CA ASP A 150 7.23 6.83 11.74
C ASP A 150 6.69 5.87 10.67
N LEU A 151 6.25 6.38 9.51
CA LEU A 151 5.82 5.54 8.39
C LEU A 151 6.99 4.76 7.78
N GLU A 152 8.13 5.41 7.60
CA GLU A 152 9.36 4.76 7.10
C GLU A 152 9.80 3.65 8.05
N GLN A 153 9.82 3.91 9.34
CA GLN A 153 10.19 2.92 10.34
C GLN A 153 9.22 1.73 10.36
N ARG A 154 7.90 1.97 10.28
CA ARG A 154 6.91 0.89 10.13
C ARG A 154 7.14 0.06 8.88
N LEU A 155 7.48 0.70 7.75
CA LEU A 155 7.76 0.00 6.50
C LEU A 155 9.03 -0.84 6.59
N HIS A 156 10.09 -0.30 7.18
CA HIS A 156 11.31 -1.04 7.45
C HIS A 156 11.04 -2.28 8.33
N GLN A 157 10.31 -2.11 9.42
CA GLN A 157 9.92 -3.21 10.30
C GLN A 157 9.03 -4.24 9.60
N ALA A 158 8.12 -3.79 8.73
CA ALA A 158 7.28 -4.69 7.95
C ALA A 158 8.09 -5.55 6.97
N PHE A 159 9.10 -4.98 6.31
CA PHE A 159 10.03 -5.75 5.47
C PHE A 159 10.83 -6.75 6.31
N MET A 160 11.40 -6.33 7.43
CA MET A 160 12.13 -7.24 8.34
C MET A 160 11.26 -8.41 8.78
N THR A 161 10.01 -8.14 9.18
CA THR A 161 9.09 -9.16 9.70
C THR A 161 8.60 -10.13 8.63
N HIS A 162 8.26 -9.63 7.43
CA HIS A 162 7.55 -10.41 6.42
C HIS A 162 8.43 -10.87 5.25
N ALA A 163 9.55 -10.18 4.97
CA ALA A 163 10.50 -10.58 3.92
C ALA A 163 11.83 -11.11 4.50
N GLY A 164 12.03 -11.02 5.82
CA GLY A 164 13.23 -11.51 6.52
C GLY A 164 14.41 -10.52 6.49
N SER A 165 14.34 -9.46 5.70
CA SER A 165 15.33 -8.37 5.65
C SER A 165 14.67 -7.08 5.19
N ALA A 166 15.36 -5.95 5.36
CA ALA A 166 14.93 -4.66 4.84
C ALA A 166 15.83 -4.19 3.70
N PRO A 167 15.31 -3.40 2.75
CA PRO A 167 16.10 -2.85 1.65
C PRO A 167 17.16 -1.86 2.16
N SER A 168 18.30 -1.78 1.46
CA SER A 168 19.40 -0.86 1.79
C SER A 168 19.27 0.52 1.15
N GLY A 169 18.40 0.68 0.18
CA GLY A 169 18.12 1.92 -0.54
C GLY A 169 16.70 2.42 -0.38
N ASP A 170 16.16 3.00 -1.42
CA ASP A 170 14.81 3.60 -1.41
C ASP A 170 13.70 2.60 -1.11
N MET A 171 12.67 3.08 -0.42
CA MET A 171 11.41 2.37 -0.20
C MET A 171 10.26 3.16 -0.85
N LEU A 172 9.67 2.60 -1.90
CA LEU A 172 8.59 3.22 -2.68
C LEU A 172 7.25 2.53 -2.40
N GLY A 173 6.28 3.29 -1.88
CA GLY A 173 4.92 2.80 -1.73
C GLY A 173 4.06 3.11 -2.96
N LEU A 174 3.45 2.09 -3.58
CA LEU A 174 2.35 2.22 -4.53
C LEU A 174 1.05 2.15 -3.71
N VAL A 175 0.55 3.30 -3.29
CA VAL A 175 -0.54 3.40 -2.32
C VAL A 175 -1.76 4.11 -2.89
N VAL A 176 -2.92 3.85 -2.27
CA VAL A 176 -4.16 4.58 -2.55
C VAL A 176 -4.33 5.68 -1.52
N CYS A 177 -4.62 6.90 -1.95
CA CYS A 177 -4.91 8.02 -1.07
C CYS A 177 -6.39 8.07 -0.67
N ARG A 178 -6.69 8.75 0.44
CA ARG A 178 -8.08 9.07 0.83
C ARG A 178 -8.79 9.83 -0.30
N ASN A 179 -10.05 9.50 -0.52
CA ASN A 179 -10.93 10.25 -1.40
C ASN A 179 -11.93 11.03 -0.55
N ALA A 180 -11.87 12.36 -0.58
CA ALA A 180 -12.74 13.25 0.20
C ALA A 180 -12.80 12.87 1.70
N GLY A 181 -11.68 12.41 2.25
CA GLY A 181 -11.54 11.97 3.64
C GLY A 181 -11.82 10.49 3.90
N LEU A 182 -12.34 9.73 2.94
CA LEU A 182 -12.58 8.29 3.07
C LEU A 182 -11.38 7.51 2.54
N TYR A 183 -10.87 6.59 3.34
CA TYR A 183 -9.80 5.66 2.96
C TYR A 183 -10.37 4.28 2.67
N PHE A 184 -9.98 3.75 1.52
CA PHE A 184 -10.21 2.36 1.16
C PHE A 184 -9.17 1.92 0.13
N SER A 185 -8.42 0.88 0.42
CA SER A 185 -7.52 0.21 -0.51
C SER A 185 -7.66 -1.30 -0.37
N PRO A 186 -7.96 -2.04 -1.44
CA PRO A 186 -7.93 -3.50 -1.39
C PRO A 186 -6.50 -4.03 -1.27
N VAL A 187 -5.54 -3.31 -1.82
CA VAL A 187 -4.11 -3.64 -1.73
C VAL A 187 -3.25 -2.40 -1.95
N ASN A 188 -2.23 -2.25 -1.11
CA ASN A 188 -1.08 -1.38 -1.37
C ASN A 188 0.14 -2.27 -1.58
N PHE A 189 1.07 -1.80 -2.42
CA PHE A 189 2.35 -2.48 -2.62
C PHE A 189 3.48 -1.55 -2.20
N TYR A 190 4.53 -2.13 -1.65
CA TYR A 190 5.75 -1.42 -1.31
C TYR A 190 6.92 -2.16 -1.95
N LEU A 191 7.74 -1.41 -2.66
CA LEU A 191 8.96 -1.90 -3.30
C LEU A 191 10.17 -1.37 -2.53
N GLY A 192 11.09 -2.24 -2.21
CA GLY A 192 12.38 -1.90 -1.65
C GLY A 192 13.49 -2.07 -2.69
N PHE A 193 14.46 -1.18 -2.65
CA PHE A 193 15.58 -1.12 -3.60
C PHE A 193 16.92 -1.20 -2.87
N ASN A 194 17.95 -1.58 -3.59
CA ASN A 194 19.32 -1.44 -3.12
C ASN A 194 19.86 -0.03 -3.49
N GLU A 195 21.10 0.24 -3.09
CA GLU A 195 21.81 1.51 -3.41
C GLU A 195 21.97 1.76 -4.91
N GLN A 196 21.95 0.70 -5.72
CA GLN A 196 22.02 0.78 -7.19
C GLN A 196 20.65 0.88 -7.85
N GLN A 197 19.59 1.19 -7.09
CA GLN A 197 18.21 1.32 -7.56
C GLN A 197 17.62 0.04 -8.18
N GLN A 198 18.18 -1.12 -7.84
CA GLN A 198 17.61 -2.41 -8.26
C GLN A 198 16.54 -2.86 -7.25
N PRO A 199 15.39 -3.36 -7.71
CA PRO A 199 14.35 -3.86 -6.82
C PRO A 199 14.81 -5.13 -6.11
N THR A 200 14.71 -5.16 -4.79
CA THR A 200 15.16 -6.26 -3.92
C THR A 200 14.05 -6.81 -3.03
N HIS A 201 13.00 -6.03 -2.78
CA HIS A 201 11.93 -6.41 -1.88
C HIS A 201 10.57 -6.03 -2.43
N LEU A 202 9.57 -6.85 -2.16
CA LEU A 202 8.15 -6.54 -2.32
C LEU A 202 7.42 -6.82 -1.02
N LEU A 203 6.59 -5.87 -0.58
CA LEU A 203 5.59 -6.08 0.47
C LEU A 203 4.22 -5.75 -0.10
N ALA A 204 3.24 -6.63 0.08
CA ALA A 204 1.85 -6.41 -0.27
C ALA A 204 1.00 -6.31 1.01
N GLU A 205 0.41 -5.13 1.25
CA GLU A 205 -0.57 -4.88 2.31
C GLU A 205 -1.97 -5.14 1.74
N VAL A 206 -2.56 -6.28 2.06
CA VAL A 206 -3.85 -6.73 1.54
C VAL A 206 -4.95 -6.50 2.59
N SER A 207 -6.04 -5.86 2.19
CA SER A 207 -7.21 -5.65 3.04
C SER A 207 -8.38 -6.49 2.56
N ASN A 208 -9.02 -7.22 3.47
CA ASN A 208 -10.23 -7.94 3.12
C ASN A 208 -11.49 -7.07 3.28
N THR A 209 -12.49 -7.36 2.48
CA THR A 209 -13.79 -6.69 2.52
C THR A 209 -14.87 -7.71 2.88
N PRO A 210 -15.77 -7.44 3.83
CA PRO A 210 -16.04 -6.15 4.50
C PRO A 210 -15.30 -5.92 5.83
N TRP A 211 -14.54 -6.90 6.34
CA TRP A 211 -14.01 -6.87 7.72
C TRP A 211 -12.85 -5.90 7.93
N ASN A 212 -12.25 -5.35 6.84
CA ASN A 212 -11.10 -4.45 6.86
C ASN A 212 -9.90 -5.00 7.68
N LYS A 213 -9.78 -6.32 7.79
CA LYS A 213 -8.60 -6.96 8.36
C LYS A 213 -7.46 -6.87 7.35
N ARG A 214 -6.24 -6.64 7.83
CA ARG A 214 -5.05 -6.52 6.98
C ARG A 214 -4.15 -7.72 7.14
N HIS A 215 -3.49 -8.06 6.06
CA HIS A 215 -2.46 -9.09 6.01
C HIS A 215 -1.30 -8.62 5.14
N TYR A 216 -0.10 -9.06 5.49
CA TYR A 216 1.12 -8.64 4.84
C TYR A 216 1.81 -9.84 4.22
N TYR A 217 2.12 -9.75 2.93
CA TYR A 217 2.95 -10.71 2.22
C TYR A 217 4.26 -10.04 1.85
N GLY A 218 5.38 -10.54 2.37
CA GLY A 218 6.72 -10.01 2.10
C GLY A 218 7.56 -11.00 1.31
N PHE A 219 8.32 -10.50 0.34
CA PHE A 219 9.13 -11.31 -0.56
C PHE A 219 10.44 -10.62 -0.90
N LEU A 220 11.49 -11.42 -1.07
CA LEU A 220 12.71 -10.99 -1.71
C LEU A 220 12.54 -11.10 -3.23
N LEU A 221 13.02 -10.09 -3.95
CA LEU A 221 13.02 -10.06 -5.41
C LEU A 221 14.42 -10.43 -5.94
N ASP A 222 14.45 -11.23 -6.98
CA ASP A 222 15.65 -11.52 -7.74
C ASP A 222 15.69 -10.62 -9.00
N GLY A 223 16.01 -9.34 -8.75
CA GLY A 223 16.07 -8.32 -9.79
C GLY A 223 14.71 -7.90 -10.36
N THR A 224 14.66 -7.64 -11.65
CA THR A 224 13.53 -6.96 -12.33
C THR A 224 12.38 -7.89 -12.74
N ASP A 225 12.56 -9.20 -12.69
CA ASP A 225 11.55 -10.21 -13.07
C ASP A 225 11.66 -11.42 -12.14
N THR A 226 10.78 -11.49 -11.17
CA THR A 226 10.79 -12.51 -10.13
C THR A 226 9.48 -13.29 -10.11
N GLU A 227 9.56 -14.61 -9.97
CA GLU A 227 8.42 -15.50 -9.77
C GLU A 227 8.59 -16.29 -8.47
N PHE A 228 7.54 -16.38 -7.67
CA PHE A 228 7.52 -17.18 -6.45
C PHE A 228 6.12 -17.74 -6.15
N CYS A 229 6.10 -18.84 -5.38
CA CYS A 229 4.87 -19.54 -5.00
C CYS A 229 4.81 -19.68 -3.49
N HIS A 230 3.61 -19.57 -2.93
CA HIS A 230 3.33 -19.89 -1.52
C HIS A 230 1.87 -20.30 -1.34
N ASP A 231 1.61 -21.01 -0.25
CA ASP A 231 0.25 -21.33 0.17
C ASP A 231 -0.48 -20.06 0.63
N LYS A 232 -1.79 -20.04 0.45
CA LYS A 232 -2.61 -18.91 0.85
C LYS A 232 -2.80 -18.89 2.35
N ASP A 233 -2.31 -17.83 3.02
CA ASP A 233 -2.36 -17.66 4.47
C ASP A 233 -3.51 -16.77 4.96
N PHE A 234 -4.17 -16.04 4.05
CA PHE A 234 -5.17 -15.04 4.42
C PHE A 234 -6.45 -15.14 3.59
N HIS A 235 -7.60 -15.03 4.28
CA HIS A 235 -8.92 -15.06 3.65
C HIS A 235 -9.33 -13.68 3.12
N VAL A 236 -8.98 -13.41 1.86
CA VAL A 236 -9.23 -12.11 1.20
C VAL A 236 -10.68 -11.94 0.78
N SER A 237 -11.36 -13.02 0.38
CA SER A 237 -12.70 -12.98 -0.18
C SER A 237 -13.50 -14.23 0.20
N PRO A 238 -14.78 -14.09 0.56
CA PRO A 238 -15.65 -15.22 0.92
C PRO A 238 -15.95 -16.18 -0.25
N PHE A 239 -15.56 -15.81 -1.47
CA PHE A 239 -15.75 -16.63 -2.68
C PHE A 239 -14.52 -17.46 -3.06
N ASN A 240 -13.44 -17.38 -2.29
CA ASN A 240 -12.20 -18.13 -2.55
C ASN A 240 -11.76 -18.85 -1.28
N PRO A 241 -11.71 -20.21 -1.28
CA PRO A 241 -11.25 -21.00 -0.13
C PRO A 241 -9.81 -20.65 0.25
N ILE A 242 -9.37 -21.14 1.42
CA ILE A 242 -8.00 -20.90 1.90
C ILE A 242 -7.01 -21.91 1.31
N ASP A 243 -7.49 -23.12 0.96
CA ASP A 243 -6.67 -24.21 0.42
C ASP A 243 -6.33 -23.92 -1.05
N GLN A 244 -5.49 -22.93 -1.27
CA GLN A 244 -5.11 -22.46 -2.60
C GLN A 244 -3.63 -22.09 -2.63
N LEU A 245 -2.99 -22.35 -3.78
CA LEU A 245 -1.63 -21.95 -4.08
C LEU A 245 -1.63 -20.60 -4.81
N TYR A 246 -0.81 -19.67 -4.34
CA TYR A 246 -0.57 -18.38 -4.97
C TYR A 246 0.77 -18.41 -5.71
N ARG A 247 0.72 -18.14 -7.01
CA ARG A 247 1.90 -17.89 -7.83
C ARG A 247 1.95 -16.42 -8.17
N TRP A 248 2.99 -15.74 -7.73
CA TRP A 248 3.24 -14.33 -7.99
C TRP A 248 4.25 -14.18 -9.11
N GLN A 249 4.01 -13.21 -9.99
CA GLN A 249 4.95 -12.74 -10.99
C GLN A 249 5.10 -11.25 -10.81
N VAL A 250 6.31 -10.80 -10.52
CA VAL A 250 6.65 -9.40 -10.24
C VAL A 250 7.65 -8.91 -11.26
N LYS A 251 7.27 -7.89 -12.02
CA LYS A 251 8.16 -7.24 -12.99
C LYS A 251 8.24 -5.77 -12.67
N VAL A 252 9.46 -5.30 -12.40
CA VAL A 252 9.77 -3.89 -12.14
C VAL A 252 10.78 -3.43 -13.17
N LYS A 253 10.43 -2.47 -14.01
CA LYS A 253 11.31 -1.90 -15.03
C LYS A 253 11.48 -0.42 -14.78
N GLN A 254 12.71 0.05 -14.78
CA GLN A 254 13.01 1.47 -14.75
C GLN A 254 12.86 2.07 -16.14
N GLN A 255 12.31 3.27 -16.22
CA GLN A 255 12.14 4.08 -17.42
C GLN A 255 13.25 5.15 -17.48
N PRO A 256 13.50 5.78 -18.65
CA PRO A 256 14.56 6.78 -18.79
C PRO A 256 14.43 8.00 -17.87
N ASP A 257 13.24 8.31 -17.38
CA ASP A 257 12.93 9.40 -16.44
C ASP A 257 13.02 8.98 -14.96
N ASN A 258 13.70 7.88 -14.66
CA ASN A 258 13.76 7.23 -13.34
C ASN A 258 12.40 6.82 -12.77
N CYS A 259 11.33 6.92 -13.54
CA CYS A 259 10.04 6.35 -13.16
C CYS A 259 10.01 4.85 -13.42
N LEU A 260 9.06 4.17 -12.79
CA LEU A 260 8.96 2.72 -12.86
C LEU A 260 7.76 2.28 -13.70
N GLN A 261 7.91 1.16 -14.37
CA GLN A 261 6.81 0.35 -14.86
C GLN A 261 6.71 -0.89 -14.00
N VAL A 262 5.55 -1.12 -13.37
CA VAL A 262 5.34 -2.22 -12.44
C VAL A 262 4.20 -3.10 -12.93
N ARG A 263 4.47 -4.42 -12.97
CA ARG A 263 3.45 -5.45 -13.19
C ARG A 263 3.55 -6.47 -12.06
N ILE A 264 2.45 -6.65 -11.35
CA ILE A 264 2.30 -7.69 -10.34
C ILE A 264 1.10 -8.53 -10.75
N ALA A 265 1.32 -9.81 -10.98
CA ALA A 265 0.29 -10.77 -11.33
C ALA A 265 0.27 -11.89 -10.29
N ILE A 266 -0.92 -12.38 -9.95
CA ILE A 266 -1.14 -13.46 -9.00
C ILE A 266 -2.06 -14.46 -9.68
N ASP A 267 -1.55 -15.64 -9.94
CA ASP A 267 -2.32 -16.79 -10.41
C ASP A 267 -2.64 -17.67 -9.20
N ILE A 268 -3.92 -17.98 -9.03
CA ILE A 268 -4.44 -18.74 -7.89
C ILE A 268 -4.96 -20.05 -8.39
N SER A 269 -4.47 -21.15 -7.83
CA SER A 269 -4.85 -22.52 -8.18
C SER A 269 -5.26 -23.34 -6.96
N ASP A 270 -6.06 -24.35 -7.17
CA ASP A 270 -6.42 -25.39 -6.21
C ASP A 270 -6.43 -26.75 -6.93
N GLU A 271 -6.95 -27.81 -6.29
CA GLU A 271 -7.03 -29.17 -6.85
C GLU A 271 -7.72 -29.23 -8.22
N ARG A 272 -8.60 -28.28 -8.54
CA ARG A 272 -9.32 -28.19 -9.82
C ARG A 272 -8.50 -27.54 -10.93
N GLY A 273 -7.29 -27.06 -10.61
CA GLY A 273 -6.43 -26.29 -11.48
C GLY A 273 -6.53 -24.79 -11.20
N GLU A 274 -6.29 -23.97 -12.22
CA GLU A 274 -6.28 -22.51 -12.08
C GLU A 274 -7.70 -21.95 -11.92
N VAL A 275 -7.93 -21.22 -10.81
CA VAL A 275 -9.26 -20.70 -10.44
C VAL A 275 -9.41 -19.20 -10.64
N LEU A 276 -8.33 -18.44 -10.47
CA LEU A 276 -8.36 -16.97 -10.57
C LEU A 276 -7.00 -16.42 -10.97
N ARG A 277 -7.00 -15.48 -11.90
CA ARG A 277 -5.87 -14.59 -12.20
C ARG A 277 -6.22 -13.16 -11.82
N THR A 278 -5.34 -12.49 -11.12
CA THR A 278 -5.52 -11.09 -10.77
C THR A 278 -4.20 -10.34 -10.83
N GLY A 279 -4.26 -9.01 -10.87
CA GLY A 279 -3.04 -8.23 -10.82
C GLY A 279 -3.20 -6.77 -11.22
N ILE A 280 -2.05 -6.12 -11.32
CA ILE A 280 -1.90 -4.74 -11.77
C ILE A 280 -0.83 -4.65 -12.87
N LYS A 281 -1.02 -3.70 -13.77
CA LYS A 281 0.02 -3.21 -14.69
C LYS A 281 -0.09 -1.70 -14.72
N VAL A 282 0.93 -1.03 -14.21
CA VAL A 282 0.96 0.42 -14.04
C VAL A 282 2.30 1.00 -14.50
N SER A 283 2.26 2.24 -14.99
CA SER A 283 3.42 3.01 -15.40
C SER A 283 3.44 4.33 -14.66
N GLY A 284 4.57 4.66 -14.05
CA GLY A 284 4.81 5.90 -13.33
C GLY A 284 5.13 7.05 -14.27
N VAL A 285 4.76 8.23 -13.82
CA VAL A 285 5.24 9.52 -14.35
C VAL A 285 5.66 10.38 -13.15
N PRO A 286 6.60 11.34 -13.29
CA PRO A 286 7.00 12.18 -12.17
C PRO A 286 5.79 12.86 -11.51
N MET A 287 5.71 12.81 -10.19
CA MET A 287 4.60 13.39 -9.42
C MET A 287 4.83 14.90 -9.24
N THR A 288 4.45 15.66 -10.24
CA THR A 288 4.47 17.12 -10.23
C THR A 288 3.06 17.69 -9.98
N GLU A 289 2.98 18.98 -9.66
CA GLU A 289 1.69 19.66 -9.55
C GLU A 289 0.86 19.54 -10.85
N ALA A 290 1.51 19.64 -12.00
CA ALA A 290 0.87 19.54 -13.32
C ALA A 290 0.33 18.14 -13.60
N THR A 291 1.12 17.07 -13.38
CA THR A 291 0.71 15.68 -13.63
C THR A 291 -0.40 15.25 -12.69
N VAL A 292 -0.33 15.65 -11.41
CA VAL A 292 -1.39 15.37 -10.43
C VAL A 292 -2.68 16.10 -10.80
N ARG A 293 -2.60 17.39 -11.14
CA ARG A 293 -3.76 18.20 -11.57
C ARG A 293 -4.43 17.59 -12.78
N ASP A 294 -3.68 17.30 -13.84
CA ASP A 294 -4.20 16.69 -15.08
C ASP A 294 -4.91 15.36 -14.78
N SER A 295 -4.28 14.48 -14.03
CA SER A 295 -4.84 13.19 -13.64
C SER A 295 -6.14 13.32 -12.85
N LEU A 296 -6.20 14.24 -11.88
CA LEU A 296 -7.40 14.44 -11.04
C LEU A 296 -8.51 15.18 -11.79
N CYS A 297 -8.17 16.08 -12.73
CA CYS A 297 -9.15 16.71 -13.61
C CYS A 297 -9.82 15.71 -14.54
N LYS A 298 -9.04 14.80 -15.11
CA LYS A 298 -9.55 13.75 -16.04
C LYS A 298 -10.38 12.70 -15.30
N ASN A 299 -9.95 12.28 -14.10
CA ASN A 299 -10.60 11.17 -13.40
C ASN A 299 -10.48 11.32 -11.86
N PRO A 300 -11.27 12.23 -11.25
CA PRO A 300 -11.12 12.59 -9.82
C PRO A 300 -11.42 11.43 -8.87
N LEU A 301 -12.35 10.53 -9.23
CA LEU A 301 -12.86 9.48 -8.37
C LEU A 301 -12.47 8.06 -8.85
N MET A 302 -11.37 7.93 -9.59
CA MET A 302 -10.98 6.66 -10.23
C MET A 302 -10.99 5.48 -9.24
N ASN A 303 -10.37 5.65 -8.07
CA ASN A 303 -10.26 4.59 -7.08
C ASN A 303 -11.46 4.51 -6.14
N MET A 304 -12.22 5.59 -5.96
CA MET A 304 -13.41 5.60 -5.09
C MET A 304 -14.50 4.64 -5.60
N THR A 305 -14.60 4.46 -6.91
CA THR A 305 -15.54 3.51 -7.51
C THR A 305 -15.16 2.04 -7.28
N SER A 306 -13.95 1.76 -6.78
CA SER A 306 -13.47 0.39 -6.54
C SER A 306 -14.32 -0.34 -5.51
N LEU A 307 -14.69 0.31 -4.41
CA LEU A 307 -15.56 -0.28 -3.39
C LEU A 307 -16.94 -0.67 -3.96
N THR A 308 -17.57 0.25 -4.67
CA THR A 308 -18.87 -0.02 -5.33
C THR A 308 -18.76 -1.16 -6.34
N ARG A 309 -17.66 -1.22 -7.10
CA ARG A 309 -17.39 -2.31 -8.04
C ARG A 309 -17.20 -3.64 -7.33
N ILE A 310 -16.44 -3.69 -6.23
CA ILE A 310 -16.22 -4.90 -5.44
C ILE A 310 -17.58 -5.45 -4.96
N TYR A 311 -18.44 -4.62 -4.35
CA TYR A 311 -19.77 -5.07 -3.92
C TYR A 311 -20.68 -5.47 -5.09
N SER A 312 -20.65 -4.76 -6.21
CA SER A 312 -21.40 -5.14 -7.41
C SER A 312 -20.96 -6.50 -7.97
N HIS A 313 -19.63 -6.77 -7.98
CA HIS A 313 -19.11 -8.07 -8.39
C HIS A 313 -19.44 -9.17 -7.37
N ALA A 314 -19.34 -8.88 -6.07
CA ALA A 314 -19.75 -9.81 -5.02
C ALA A 314 -21.23 -10.17 -5.16
N PHE A 315 -22.11 -9.21 -5.38
CA PHE A 315 -23.52 -9.45 -5.63
C PHE A 315 -23.75 -10.32 -6.90
N LYS A 316 -23.06 -10.02 -8.00
CA LYS A 316 -23.15 -10.84 -9.24
C LYS A 316 -22.69 -12.28 -9.00
N LEU A 317 -21.62 -12.48 -8.24
CA LEU A 317 -21.12 -13.82 -7.92
C LEU A 317 -22.11 -14.58 -7.05
N TYR A 318 -22.63 -13.94 -6.00
CA TYR A 318 -23.55 -14.55 -5.05
C TYR A 318 -24.95 -14.78 -5.64
N ALA A 319 -25.63 -13.70 -6.10
CA ALA A 319 -27.04 -13.76 -6.47
C ALA A 319 -27.27 -14.31 -7.89
N ILE A 320 -26.40 -13.98 -8.86
CA ILE A 320 -26.59 -14.34 -10.27
C ILE A 320 -25.84 -15.63 -10.61
N LYS A 321 -24.57 -15.73 -10.22
CA LYS A 321 -23.72 -16.88 -10.57
C LYS A 321 -23.73 -17.99 -9.52
N LYS A 322 -24.39 -17.78 -8.37
CA LYS A 322 -24.56 -18.77 -7.30
C LYS A 322 -23.24 -19.41 -6.85
N VAL A 323 -22.16 -18.62 -6.81
CA VAL A 323 -20.87 -19.07 -6.29
C VAL A 323 -21.02 -19.26 -4.77
N PRO A 324 -20.59 -20.40 -4.19
CA PRO A 324 -20.71 -20.64 -2.76
C PRO A 324 -20.04 -19.54 -1.93
N TYR A 325 -20.77 -19.06 -0.90
CA TYR A 325 -20.23 -18.14 0.11
C TYR A 325 -19.68 -18.98 1.26
N ILE A 326 -18.42 -18.74 1.63
CA ILE A 326 -17.72 -19.47 2.69
C ILE A 326 -17.51 -18.49 3.85
N ASN A 327 -18.12 -18.81 5.00
CA ASN A 327 -17.87 -18.07 6.23
C ASN A 327 -16.62 -18.64 6.93
N TYR A 328 -15.53 -17.88 6.92
CA TYR A 328 -14.25 -18.34 7.41
C TYR A 328 -14.20 -18.52 8.94
N ASP A 329 -14.92 -17.68 9.68
CA ASP A 329 -14.97 -17.76 11.16
C ASP A 329 -15.63 -19.07 11.64
N GLU A 330 -16.61 -19.59 10.90
CA GLU A 330 -17.22 -20.89 11.16
C GLU A 330 -16.25 -22.04 10.88
N LYS A 331 -15.54 -22.01 9.74
CA LYS A 331 -14.54 -23.04 9.41
C LYS A 331 -13.35 -23.08 10.38
N LEU A 332 -12.90 -21.93 10.87
CA LEU A 332 -11.86 -21.88 11.90
C LEU A 332 -12.34 -22.45 13.25
N ALA A 333 -13.61 -22.24 13.59
CA ALA A 333 -14.20 -22.83 14.78
C ALA A 333 -14.29 -24.34 14.65
N ASP A 334 -14.75 -24.85 13.48
CA ASP A 334 -14.86 -26.27 13.19
C ASP A 334 -13.48 -26.98 13.18
N SER A 335 -12.47 -26.38 12.54
CA SER A 335 -11.12 -26.95 12.48
C SER A 335 -10.45 -27.00 13.87
N LYS A 336 -10.65 -25.99 14.71
CA LYS A 336 -10.17 -25.99 16.10
C LYS A 336 -10.88 -27.04 16.96
N GLN A 337 -12.17 -27.26 16.74
CA GLN A 337 -12.95 -28.30 17.41
C GLN A 337 -12.50 -29.70 16.98
N GLN A 338 -12.25 -29.93 15.68
CA GLN A 338 -11.71 -31.19 15.17
C GLN A 338 -10.31 -31.48 15.68
N GLN A 339 -9.41 -30.48 15.71
CA GLN A 339 -8.08 -30.65 16.30
C GLN A 339 -8.13 -30.93 17.82
N ALA A 340 -9.06 -30.32 18.53
CA ALA A 340 -9.27 -30.59 19.95
C ALA A 340 -9.87 -31.98 20.22
N ALA A 341 -10.74 -32.47 19.33
CA ALA A 341 -11.30 -33.82 19.39
C ALA A 341 -10.23 -34.88 19.11
N ASN A 342 -9.46 -34.73 18.01
CA ASN A 342 -8.38 -35.66 17.67
C ASN A 342 -7.27 -35.72 18.72
N LYS A 343 -7.07 -34.64 19.49
CA LYS A 343 -6.11 -34.60 20.59
C LYS A 343 -6.62 -35.30 21.84
N LYS A 344 -7.94 -35.47 22.02
CA LYS A 344 -8.56 -36.23 23.09
C LYS A 344 -8.57 -37.74 22.84
N ASP A 345 -8.65 -38.13 21.55
CA ASP A 345 -8.65 -39.55 21.15
C ASP A 345 -7.23 -40.16 21.08
N SER A 346 -6.20 -39.33 21.23
CA SER A 346 -4.76 -39.72 21.20
C SER A 346 -4.10 -39.78 22.60
N VAL A 347 -4.86 -39.65 23.67
CA VAL A 347 -4.45 -39.82 25.08
C VAL A 347 -5.23 -40.96 25.68
#